data_12b4596830c3066765f91d8a62c055f3
#
_entry.id   12b4596830c3066765f91d8a62c055f3
#
_cell.length_a   1.000
_cell.length_b   1.000
_cell.length_c   1.000
_cell.angle_alpha   90.00
_cell.angle_beta   90.00
_cell.angle_gamma   90.00
#
_symmetry.space_group_name_H-M   'P 1'
#
loop_
_entity.id
_entity.type
_entity.pdbx_description
1 polymer ?
#
loop_
_entity_poly.entity_id
_entity_poly.type
_entity_poly.pdbx_seq_one_letter_code
_entity_poly.pdbx_strand_id
1 'polypeptide(L)'
;MPLFTLPFLGMIELEIAPKYWHLKAPHVELPSCSQDTLLSTLYSFDLYLEVPLSSDEREVLALLSSARPEFTAVEASLFRLSVWRAITTIPLGETASYQALAQTIGNPRALQAVGTAVGANPFVWVVPCHRVVRADGRLGNFALGSTLKASLLLWERRVLALR
;
A
#
# COMPACT_ATOMS: atom_id res chain seq x y z
N MET A 1 -5.65 20.58 -0.03
CA MET A 1 -5.38 19.12 -0.12
C MET A 1 -6.07 18.63 -1.37
N PRO A 2 -5.37 17.97 -2.28
CA PRO A 2 -6.00 17.44 -3.49
C PRO A 2 -6.97 16.31 -3.12
N LEU A 3 -8.13 16.32 -3.77
CA LEU A 3 -9.19 15.34 -3.64
C LEU A 3 -9.26 14.54 -4.94
N PHE A 4 -9.22 13.22 -4.85
CA PHE A 4 -9.25 12.32 -5.99
C PHE A 4 -10.37 11.30 -5.86
N THR A 5 -10.99 10.93 -6.97
CA THR A 5 -11.95 9.82 -7.03
C THR A 5 -11.31 8.65 -7.75
N LEU A 6 -11.06 7.58 -7.03
CA LEU A 6 -10.40 6.38 -7.56
C LEU A 6 -11.32 5.17 -7.51
N PRO A 7 -11.30 4.30 -8.54
CA PRO A 7 -12.01 3.02 -8.49
C PRO A 7 -11.58 2.20 -7.26
N PHE A 8 -12.53 1.57 -6.59
CA PHE A 8 -12.39 0.78 -5.35
C PHE A 8 -12.01 1.57 -4.08
N LEU A 9 -11.53 2.79 -4.22
CA LEU A 9 -11.12 3.65 -3.11
C LEU A 9 -12.16 4.74 -2.83
N GLY A 10 -13.06 5.01 -3.79
CA GLY A 10 -13.97 6.14 -3.70
C GLY A 10 -13.22 7.47 -3.71
N MET A 11 -13.76 8.45 -2.98
CA MET A 11 -13.14 9.75 -2.82
C MET A 11 -12.03 9.66 -1.77
N ILE A 12 -10.80 9.99 -2.17
CA ILE A 12 -9.63 10.01 -1.30
C ILE A 12 -9.07 11.42 -1.15
N GLU A 13 -8.55 11.69 0.01
CA GLU A 13 -7.83 12.92 0.31
C GLU A 13 -6.37 12.57 0.63
N LEU A 14 -5.45 13.19 -0.10
CA LEU A 14 -4.03 12.99 0.07
C LEU A 14 -3.41 14.19 0.79
N GLU A 15 -2.93 13.99 2.00
CA GLU A 15 -2.17 14.99 2.74
C GLU A 15 -0.68 14.69 2.63
N ILE A 16 0.04 15.65 2.04
CA ILE A 16 1.49 15.54 1.81
C ILE A 16 2.19 16.55 2.69
N ALA A 17 3.05 16.08 3.57
CA ALA A 17 3.93 16.91 4.38
C ALA A 17 5.35 16.32 4.37
N PRO A 18 6.41 17.13 4.67
CA PRO A 18 7.79 16.64 4.66
C PRO A 18 8.05 15.42 5.55
N LYS A 19 7.30 15.33 6.66
CA LYS A 19 7.48 14.26 7.66
C LYS A 19 6.52 13.08 7.51
N TYR A 20 5.45 13.22 6.72
CA TYR A 20 4.46 12.15 6.53
C TYR A 20 3.66 12.34 5.24
N TRP A 21 3.10 11.22 4.77
CA TRP A 21 2.05 11.19 3.77
C TRP A 21 0.85 10.48 4.39
N HIS A 22 -0.29 11.12 4.37
CA HIS A 22 -1.50 10.60 4.96
C HIS A 22 -2.57 10.43 3.90
N LEU A 23 -3.13 9.22 3.86
CA LEU A 23 -4.25 8.87 2.98
C LEU A 23 -5.51 8.79 3.85
N LYS A 24 -6.48 9.62 3.55
CA LYS A 24 -7.82 9.54 4.12
C LYS A 24 -8.78 9.03 3.06
N ALA A 25 -9.48 7.95 3.37
CA ALA A 25 -10.53 7.38 2.55
C ALA A 25 -11.78 7.23 3.43
N PRO A 26 -12.65 8.24 3.49
CA PRO A 26 -13.74 8.28 4.49
C PRO A 26 -14.79 7.20 4.29
N HIS A 27 -14.97 6.68 3.08
CA HIS A 27 -15.98 5.66 2.78
C HIS A 27 -15.45 4.68 1.73
N VAL A 28 -14.77 3.64 2.17
CA VAL A 28 -14.47 2.49 1.32
C VAL A 28 -15.48 1.40 1.65
N GLU A 29 -16.52 1.27 0.84
CA GLU A 29 -17.46 0.16 0.93
C GLU A 29 -16.96 -0.99 0.05
N LEU A 30 -16.38 -2.00 0.68
CA LEU A 30 -16.24 -3.30 0.03
C LEU A 30 -17.42 -4.18 0.42
N PRO A 31 -17.87 -5.07 -0.50
CA PRO A 31 -18.86 -6.09 -0.14
C PRO A 31 -18.42 -6.80 1.15
N SER A 32 -19.36 -7.12 2.01
CA SER A 32 -19.11 -7.83 3.27
C SER A 32 -18.59 -9.23 2.98
N CYS A 33 -17.29 -9.36 2.82
CA CYS A 33 -16.62 -10.65 2.67
C CYS A 33 -15.52 -10.82 3.72
N SER A 34 -15.26 -12.05 4.14
CA SER A 34 -14.17 -12.35 5.06
C SER A 34 -12.84 -11.97 4.43
N GLN A 35 -11.84 -11.60 5.25
CA GLN A 35 -10.50 -11.24 4.78
C GLN A 35 -9.86 -12.31 3.88
N ASP A 36 -10.21 -13.59 4.10
CA ASP A 36 -9.71 -14.73 3.31
C ASP A 36 -10.37 -14.82 1.92
N THR A 37 -11.61 -14.33 1.79
CA THR A 37 -12.35 -14.29 0.53
C THR A 37 -11.92 -13.10 -0.34
N LEU A 38 -11.43 -12.01 0.25
CA LEU A 38 -10.99 -10.82 -0.46
C LEU A 38 -9.89 -11.12 -1.48
N LEU A 39 -8.87 -11.88 -1.12
CA LEU A 39 -7.78 -12.23 -2.05
C LEU A 39 -8.25 -13.11 -3.20
N SER A 40 -9.15 -14.10 -2.95
CA SER A 40 -9.73 -14.91 -4.02
C SER A 40 -10.67 -14.11 -4.91
N THR A 41 -11.42 -13.16 -4.35
CA THR A 41 -12.27 -12.22 -5.09
C THR A 41 -11.43 -11.23 -5.92
N LEU A 42 -10.23 -10.85 -5.43
CA LEU A 42 -9.27 -10.02 -6.16
C LEU A 42 -8.80 -10.67 -7.47
N TYR A 43 -8.79 -11.99 -7.54
CA TYR A 43 -8.39 -12.75 -8.74
C TYR A 43 -9.52 -12.92 -9.76
N SER A 44 -10.79 -12.68 -9.40
CA SER A 44 -11.95 -12.86 -10.27
C SER A 44 -12.51 -11.54 -10.85
N PHE A 45 -11.86 -10.40 -10.63
CA PHE A 45 -12.33 -9.07 -11.06
C PHE A 45 -11.84 -8.70 -12.46
N ASP A 46 -12.10 -9.55 -13.47
CA ASP A 46 -11.77 -9.24 -14.88
C ASP A 46 -12.61 -8.10 -15.47
N LEU A 47 -13.75 -7.77 -14.85
CA LEU A 47 -14.74 -6.82 -15.38
C LEU A 47 -14.31 -5.33 -15.39
N TYR A 48 -13.30 -4.94 -14.64
CA TYR A 48 -12.83 -3.54 -14.56
C TYR A 48 -11.53 -3.27 -15.33
N LEU A 49 -10.99 -4.28 -16.01
CA LEU A 49 -9.70 -4.16 -16.70
C LEU A 49 -9.83 -3.45 -18.06
N GLU A 50 -11.04 -3.28 -18.60
CA GLU A 50 -11.24 -2.71 -19.94
C GLU A 50 -11.49 -1.18 -19.94
N VAL A 51 -11.73 -0.57 -18.76
CA VAL A 51 -11.99 0.87 -18.68
C VAL A 51 -10.68 1.62 -18.58
N PRO A 52 -10.39 2.59 -19.49
CA PRO A 52 -9.15 3.38 -19.42
C PRO A 52 -8.99 4.11 -18.09
N LEU A 53 -7.73 4.38 -17.69
CA LEU A 53 -7.45 5.15 -16.48
C LEU A 53 -8.08 6.55 -16.55
N SER A 54 -8.77 6.95 -15.49
CA SER A 54 -9.33 8.29 -15.33
C SER A 54 -8.22 9.35 -15.23
N SER A 55 -8.59 10.65 -15.31
CA SER A 55 -7.66 11.76 -15.06
C SER A 55 -7.04 11.67 -13.66
N ASP A 56 -7.89 11.40 -12.66
CA ASP A 56 -7.48 11.30 -11.26
C ASP A 56 -6.50 10.15 -11.04
N GLU A 57 -6.75 8.98 -11.65
CA GLU A 57 -5.83 7.84 -11.58
C GLU A 57 -4.46 8.18 -12.17
N ARG A 58 -4.42 8.86 -13.32
CA ARG A 58 -3.16 9.30 -13.94
C ARG A 58 -2.42 10.32 -13.10
N GLU A 59 -3.12 11.28 -12.50
CA GLU A 59 -2.51 12.28 -11.62
C GLU A 59 -1.94 11.66 -10.35
N VAL A 60 -2.70 10.78 -9.68
CA VAL A 60 -2.20 10.05 -8.51
C VAL A 60 -0.99 9.19 -8.85
N LEU A 61 -0.98 8.51 -10.00
CA LEU A 61 0.17 7.73 -10.45
C LEU A 61 1.40 8.61 -10.70
N ALA A 62 1.22 9.79 -11.29
CA ALA A 62 2.31 10.75 -11.50
C ALA A 62 2.88 11.24 -10.17
N LEU A 63 2.00 11.59 -9.20
CA LEU A 63 2.40 11.97 -7.85
C LEU A 63 3.20 10.86 -7.15
N LEU A 64 2.70 9.63 -7.15
CA LEU A 64 3.38 8.49 -6.52
C LEU A 64 4.71 8.16 -7.22
N SER A 65 4.78 8.31 -8.53
CA SER A 65 6.02 8.06 -9.31
C SER A 65 7.12 9.10 -9.04
N SER A 66 6.73 10.34 -8.77
CA SER A 66 7.65 11.44 -8.45
C SER A 66 7.97 11.55 -6.95
N ALA A 67 7.12 11.00 -6.11
CA ALA A 67 7.25 11.08 -4.66
C ALA A 67 8.52 10.41 -4.16
N ARG A 68 9.17 11.06 -3.22
CA ARG A 68 10.34 10.52 -2.50
C ARG A 68 10.14 10.73 -1.01
N PRO A 69 10.15 9.66 -0.20
CA PRO A 69 10.02 9.80 1.24
C PRO A 69 11.28 10.45 1.82
N GLU A 70 11.11 11.52 2.59
CA GLU A 70 12.21 12.17 3.30
C GLU A 70 12.50 11.46 4.62
N PHE A 71 13.20 10.33 4.56
CA PHE A 71 13.53 9.54 5.76
C PHE A 71 14.36 10.30 6.79
N THR A 72 15.07 11.35 6.39
CA THR A 72 15.84 12.22 7.31
C THR A 72 14.94 13.19 8.08
N ALA A 73 13.70 13.42 7.61
CA ALA A 73 12.75 14.31 8.28
C ALA A 73 12.02 13.64 9.46
N VAL A 74 12.19 12.34 9.66
CA VAL A 74 11.51 11.58 10.72
C VAL A 74 12.50 10.98 11.72
N GLU A 75 12.18 11.04 13.00
CA GLU A 75 12.93 10.34 14.03
C GLU A 75 12.57 8.86 14.01
N ALA A 76 13.45 8.05 13.49
CA ALA A 76 13.27 6.61 13.41
C ALA A 76 14.59 5.87 13.64
N SER A 77 14.51 4.68 14.23
CA SER A 77 15.68 3.82 14.39
C SER A 77 16.21 3.36 13.03
N LEU A 78 17.50 3.06 12.94
CA LEU A 78 18.12 2.50 11.73
C LEU A 78 17.39 1.24 11.25
N PHE A 79 16.87 0.43 12.17
CA PHE A 79 16.09 -0.74 11.84
C PHE A 79 14.77 -0.37 11.12
N ARG A 80 14.00 0.61 11.63
CA ARG A 80 12.78 1.08 10.95
C ARG A 80 13.09 1.64 9.56
N LEU A 81 14.14 2.43 9.44
CA LEU A 81 14.58 2.98 8.17
C LEU A 81 14.96 1.88 7.17
N SER A 82 15.64 0.81 7.62
CA SER A 82 15.99 -0.32 6.74
C SER A 82 14.72 -1.06 6.24
N VAL A 83 13.72 -1.24 7.11
CA VAL A 83 12.43 -1.84 6.74
C VAL A 83 11.70 -0.96 5.72
N TRP A 84 11.57 0.35 5.97
CA TRP A 84 10.87 1.26 5.05
C TRP A 84 11.56 1.36 3.69
N ARG A 85 12.90 1.39 3.65
CA ARG A 85 13.66 1.32 2.40
C ARG A 85 13.41 0.01 1.66
N ALA A 86 13.40 -1.12 2.35
CA ALA A 86 13.06 -2.41 1.74
C ALA A 86 11.62 -2.42 1.17
N ILE A 87 10.66 -1.81 1.86
CA ILE A 87 9.29 -1.68 1.35
C ILE A 87 9.25 -0.89 0.03
N THR A 88 10.02 0.19 -0.11
CA THR A 88 10.04 0.99 -1.34
C THR A 88 10.54 0.23 -2.56
N THR A 89 11.21 -0.89 -2.39
CA THR A 89 11.67 -1.72 -3.51
C THR A 89 10.61 -2.69 -4.04
N ILE A 90 9.46 -2.84 -3.36
CA ILE A 90 8.37 -3.70 -3.83
C ILE A 90 7.67 -3.00 -5.01
N PRO A 91 7.65 -3.60 -6.21
CA PRO A 91 7.06 -2.96 -7.38
C PRO A 91 5.55 -2.75 -7.25
N LEU A 92 5.01 -1.86 -8.11
CA LEU A 92 3.57 -1.65 -8.24
C LEU A 92 2.88 -2.97 -8.63
N GLY A 93 1.79 -3.30 -7.94
CA GLY A 93 1.00 -4.52 -8.19
C GLY A 93 1.60 -5.81 -7.64
N GLU A 94 2.80 -5.75 -7.06
CA GLU A 94 3.44 -6.90 -6.40
C GLU A 94 3.29 -6.83 -4.87
N THR A 95 3.47 -7.96 -4.22
CA THR A 95 3.44 -8.06 -2.75
C THR A 95 4.67 -8.79 -2.24
N ALA A 96 5.09 -8.46 -1.03
CA ALA A 96 6.13 -9.19 -0.31
C ALA A 96 5.62 -9.63 1.06
N SER A 97 6.08 -10.77 1.54
CA SER A 97 5.75 -11.20 2.90
C SER A 97 6.61 -10.48 3.95
N TYR A 98 6.10 -10.36 5.18
CA TYR A 98 6.90 -9.90 6.32
C TYR A 98 8.20 -10.71 6.47
N GLN A 99 8.15 -12.00 6.14
CA GLN A 99 9.31 -12.88 6.18
C GLN A 99 10.33 -12.53 5.10
N ALA A 100 9.88 -12.26 3.87
CA ALA A 100 10.76 -11.82 2.79
C ALA A 100 11.44 -10.49 3.14
N LEU A 101 10.71 -9.52 3.70
CA LEU A 101 11.30 -8.27 4.18
C LEU A 101 12.35 -8.49 5.26
N ALA A 102 12.08 -9.37 6.24
CA ALA A 102 13.03 -9.70 7.29
C ALA A 102 14.34 -10.30 6.72
N GLN A 103 14.22 -11.11 5.69
CA GLN A 103 15.37 -11.66 4.95
C GLN A 103 16.13 -10.56 4.20
N THR A 104 15.42 -9.71 3.47
CA THR A 104 16.00 -8.60 2.69
C THR A 104 16.83 -7.65 3.54
N ILE A 105 16.38 -7.35 4.76
CA ILE A 105 17.13 -6.48 5.69
C ILE A 105 18.21 -7.23 6.52
N GLY A 106 18.48 -8.51 6.20
CA GLY A 106 19.48 -9.32 6.90
C GLY A 106 19.10 -9.77 8.32
N ASN A 107 17.82 -9.68 8.70
CA ASN A 107 17.32 -10.04 10.02
C ASN A 107 16.16 -11.04 9.98
N PRO A 108 16.35 -12.27 9.48
CA PRO A 108 15.27 -13.23 9.21
C PRO A 108 14.46 -13.64 10.45
N ARG A 109 15.01 -13.45 11.65
CA ARG A 109 14.33 -13.76 12.92
C ARG A 109 13.51 -12.59 13.48
N ALA A 110 13.58 -11.40 12.87
CA ALA A 110 12.97 -10.18 13.39
C ALA A 110 11.53 -9.93 12.92
N LEU A 111 10.74 -10.96 12.65
CA LEU A 111 9.40 -10.86 12.07
C LEU A 111 8.48 -9.89 12.81
N GLN A 112 8.44 -9.99 14.15
CA GLN A 112 7.59 -9.10 14.96
C GLN A 112 8.05 -7.64 14.87
N ALA A 113 9.37 -7.39 14.93
CA ALA A 113 9.93 -6.06 14.81
C ALA A 113 9.69 -5.47 13.40
N VAL A 114 9.78 -6.29 12.35
CA VAL A 114 9.41 -5.91 10.98
C VAL A 114 7.93 -5.51 10.92
N GLY A 115 7.03 -6.30 11.48
CA GLY A 115 5.60 -5.98 11.53
C GLY A 115 5.33 -4.64 12.24
N THR A 116 6.00 -4.39 13.37
CA THR A 116 5.92 -3.12 14.10
C THR A 116 6.45 -1.95 13.25
N ALA A 117 7.57 -2.14 12.56
CA ALA A 117 8.15 -1.10 11.71
C ALA A 117 7.26 -0.79 10.49
N VAL A 118 6.66 -1.82 9.86
CA VAL A 118 5.67 -1.65 8.77
C VAL A 118 4.48 -0.83 9.25
N GLY A 119 3.93 -1.14 10.42
CA GLY A 119 2.80 -0.42 11.01
C GLY A 119 3.12 1.02 11.44
N ALA A 120 4.39 1.33 11.70
CA ALA A 120 4.85 2.66 12.09
C ALA A 120 5.26 3.57 10.90
N ASN A 121 4.95 3.15 9.65
CA ASN A 121 5.26 3.91 8.45
C ASN A 121 4.49 5.24 8.40
N PRO A 122 5.17 6.41 8.41
CA PRO A 122 4.51 7.70 8.34
C PRO A 122 4.24 8.16 6.89
N PHE A 123 4.81 7.49 5.89
CA PHE A 123 4.71 7.83 4.47
C PHE A 123 3.76 6.90 3.76
N VAL A 124 2.52 6.84 4.23
CA VAL A 124 1.52 5.91 3.68
C VAL A 124 1.36 6.12 2.17
N TRP A 125 1.32 5.02 1.43
CA TRP A 125 1.25 4.89 -0.02
C TRP A 125 2.59 5.12 -0.73
N VAL A 126 3.34 6.18 -0.42
CA VAL A 126 4.69 6.43 -1.00
C VAL A 126 5.68 5.35 -0.56
N VAL A 127 5.68 5.01 0.73
CA VAL A 127 6.26 3.77 1.23
C VAL A 127 5.13 2.75 1.26
N PRO A 128 5.06 1.82 0.28
CA PRO A 128 3.85 1.04 0.01
C PRO A 128 3.66 -0.11 1.00
N CYS A 129 3.47 0.21 2.28
CA CYS A 129 3.29 -0.79 3.34
C CYS A 129 2.03 -1.66 3.14
N HIS A 130 1.06 -1.24 2.33
CA HIS A 130 -0.07 -2.06 1.91
C HIS A 130 0.36 -3.27 1.06
N ARG A 131 1.51 -3.24 0.38
CA ARG A 131 2.07 -4.38 -0.39
C ARG A 131 2.68 -5.45 0.49
N VAL A 132 2.82 -5.22 1.81
CA VAL A 132 3.35 -6.20 2.74
C VAL A 132 2.23 -7.09 3.26
N VAL A 133 2.30 -8.40 2.99
CA VAL A 133 1.27 -9.40 3.30
C VAL A 133 1.82 -10.52 4.19
N ARG A 134 0.98 -11.42 4.67
CA ARG A 134 1.42 -12.63 5.37
C ARG A 134 2.02 -13.64 4.40
N ALA A 135 2.85 -14.55 4.90
CA ALA A 135 3.47 -15.61 4.09
C ALA A 135 2.44 -16.56 3.47
N ASP A 136 1.27 -16.71 4.07
CA ASP A 136 0.15 -17.49 3.57
C ASP A 136 -0.74 -16.72 2.57
N GLY A 137 -0.34 -15.51 2.17
CA GLY A 137 -1.05 -14.66 1.22
C GLY A 137 -2.20 -13.84 1.83
N ARG A 138 -2.53 -14.01 3.11
CA ARG A 138 -3.53 -13.16 3.79
C ARG A 138 -3.02 -11.74 3.94
N LEU A 139 -3.92 -10.74 3.91
CA LEU A 139 -3.58 -9.32 3.94
C LEU A 139 -2.71 -8.91 5.13
N GLY A 140 -2.94 -9.50 6.31
CA GLY A 140 -2.32 -9.04 7.55
C GLY A 140 -2.83 -7.67 7.99
N ASN A 141 -2.25 -7.14 9.07
CA ASN A 141 -2.67 -5.87 9.64
C ASN A 141 -2.24 -4.69 8.75
N PHE A 142 -3.04 -3.63 8.78
CA PHE A 142 -2.75 -2.34 8.15
C PHE A 142 -3.27 -1.21 9.02
N ALA A 143 -2.51 -0.14 9.20
CA ALA A 143 -2.86 0.94 10.11
C ALA A 143 -4.20 1.63 9.76
N LEU A 144 -4.54 1.71 8.47
CA LEU A 144 -5.76 2.32 7.97
C LEU A 144 -6.89 1.29 7.68
N GLY A 145 -6.75 0.07 8.18
CA GLY A 145 -7.74 -0.99 8.03
C GLY A 145 -7.52 -1.91 6.82
N SER A 146 -7.94 -3.16 6.96
CA SER A 146 -7.76 -4.21 5.94
C SER A 146 -8.54 -3.92 4.65
N THR A 147 -9.70 -3.28 4.76
CA THR A 147 -10.52 -2.87 3.63
C THR A 147 -9.76 -1.93 2.70
N LEU A 148 -9.17 -0.86 3.24
CA LEU A 148 -8.38 0.07 2.45
C LEU A 148 -7.14 -0.58 1.86
N LYS A 149 -6.49 -1.47 2.59
CA LYS A 149 -5.35 -2.26 2.09
C LYS A 149 -5.74 -3.08 0.85
N ALA A 150 -6.86 -3.78 0.92
CA ALA A 150 -7.37 -4.56 -0.20
C ALA A 150 -7.67 -3.68 -1.42
N SER A 151 -8.33 -2.54 -1.20
CA SER A 151 -8.67 -1.59 -2.26
C SER A 151 -7.43 -1.00 -2.94
N LEU A 152 -6.38 -0.68 -2.18
CA LEU A 152 -5.10 -0.21 -2.74
C LEU A 152 -4.45 -1.29 -3.62
N LEU A 153 -4.42 -2.53 -3.17
CA LEU A 153 -3.88 -3.65 -3.95
C LEU A 153 -4.68 -3.90 -5.23
N LEU A 154 -6.02 -3.81 -5.16
CA LEU A 154 -6.91 -3.92 -6.33
C LEU A 154 -6.63 -2.82 -7.35
N TRP A 155 -6.58 -1.58 -6.88
CA TRP A 155 -6.32 -0.44 -7.73
C TRP A 155 -4.95 -0.56 -8.43
N GLU A 156 -3.91 -0.97 -7.71
CA GLU A 156 -2.58 -1.17 -8.31
C GLU A 156 -2.58 -2.25 -9.39
N ARG A 157 -3.29 -3.36 -9.17
CA ARG A 157 -3.42 -4.42 -10.18
C ARG A 157 -4.14 -3.95 -11.42
N ARG A 158 -5.23 -3.18 -11.25
CA ARG A 158 -5.94 -2.55 -12.36
C ARG A 158 -5.00 -1.64 -13.15
N VAL A 159 -4.27 -0.76 -12.48
CA VAL A 159 -3.30 0.14 -13.12
C VAL A 159 -2.25 -0.63 -13.92
N LEU A 160 -1.74 -1.73 -13.36
CA LEU A 160 -0.74 -2.57 -14.03
C LEU A 160 -1.30 -3.25 -15.27
N ALA A 161 -2.55 -3.72 -15.23
CA ALA A 161 -3.22 -4.36 -16.37
C ALA A 161 -3.53 -3.40 -17.54
N LEU A 162 -3.59 -2.09 -17.27
CA LEU A 162 -3.90 -1.04 -18.26
C LEU A 162 -2.64 -0.31 -18.79
N ARG A 163 -1.44 -0.72 -18.38
CA ARG A 163 -0.15 -0.24 -18.90
C ARG A 163 0.34 -1.08 -20.07
#